data_098dc95988252fc067b98aa1592afe09
#
_entry.id   098dc95988252fc067b98aa1592afe09
#
_cell.length_a   1.000
_cell.length_b   1.000
_cell.length_c   1.000
_cell.angle_alpha   90.00
_cell.angle_beta   90.00
_cell.angle_gamma   90.00
#
_symmetry.space_group_name_H-M   'P 1'
#
loop_
_entity.id
_entity.type
_entity.pdbx_description
1 polymer ?
#
loop_
_entity_poly.entity_id
_entity_poly.type
_entity_poly.pdbx_seq_one_letter_code
_entity_poly.pdbx_strand_id
1 'polypeptide(L)'
;AVSFTTARTGASAKSNELGMRPMQSRAYDKRGEQYLLIKSPPASGKSRALMFVALDKLANQGVKQAIICVPERSIGASFGSEPLSKYGFFADWEVAPQWNLCNTPGADDPKVAKSKVKAVAEFLASDAKVLVCTHATFRFAFDELGVEAFDNRLVAIDEFHHVSADAGNR
;
A
#
# COMPACT_ATOMS: atom_id res chain seq x y z
N ALA A 1 12.17 0.81 -13.38
CA ALA A 1 11.17 0.03 -12.63
C ALA A 1 11.53 -1.44 -12.60
N VAL A 2 11.24 -2.08 -11.50
CA VAL A 2 11.48 -3.52 -11.34
C VAL A 2 10.15 -4.23 -11.19
N SER A 3 9.97 -5.31 -11.93
CA SER A 3 8.73 -6.09 -11.93
C SER A 3 8.99 -7.49 -11.39
N PHE A 4 8.14 -7.94 -10.48
CA PHE A 4 8.16 -9.31 -9.97
C PHE A 4 6.89 -10.04 -10.35
N THR A 5 7.04 -11.29 -10.74
CA THR A 5 5.92 -12.18 -10.96
C THR A 5 6.18 -13.47 -10.18
N THR A 6 5.21 -13.83 -9.35
CA THR A 6 5.30 -15.04 -8.54
C THR A 6 4.43 -16.14 -9.11
N ALA A 7 5.03 -17.27 -9.43
CA ALA A 7 4.29 -18.44 -9.86
C ALA A 7 3.79 -19.20 -8.63
N ARG A 8 2.59 -19.75 -8.76
CA ARG A 8 2.05 -20.62 -7.72
C ARG A 8 2.70 -22.00 -7.86
N THR A 9 3.47 -22.39 -6.88
CA THR A 9 4.20 -23.66 -6.92
C THR A 9 3.55 -24.76 -6.09
N GLY A 10 2.60 -24.42 -5.22
CA GLY A 10 2.05 -25.37 -4.28
C GLY A 10 2.98 -25.73 -3.14
N ALA A 11 4.17 -25.23 -3.13
CA ALA A 11 5.12 -25.50 -2.05
C ALA A 11 4.74 -24.69 -0.81
N SER A 12 5.01 -25.26 0.36
CA SER A 12 4.83 -24.54 1.61
C SER A 12 5.75 -23.33 1.64
N ALA A 13 5.16 -22.17 1.84
CA ALA A 13 5.93 -20.94 1.91
C ALA A 13 6.47 -20.76 3.32
N LYS A 14 7.72 -21.18 3.52
CA LYS A 14 8.40 -20.92 4.78
C LYS A 14 8.82 -19.47 4.85
N SER A 15 8.58 -18.86 6.00
CA SER A 15 9.08 -17.52 6.27
C SER A 15 10.57 -17.56 6.57
N ASN A 16 11.29 -16.54 6.14
CA ASN A 16 12.68 -16.35 6.53
C ASN A 16 12.76 -15.75 7.94
N GLU A 17 13.95 -15.38 8.37
CA GLU A 17 14.18 -14.79 9.69
C GLU A 17 13.50 -13.44 9.90
N LEU A 18 13.15 -12.75 8.82
CA LEU A 18 12.42 -11.46 8.86
C LEU A 18 10.91 -11.67 8.79
N GLY A 19 10.44 -12.90 8.77
CA GLY A 19 9.02 -13.22 8.67
C GLY A 19 8.48 -13.10 7.26
N MET A 20 9.33 -13.16 6.26
CA MET A 20 8.95 -12.98 4.84
C MET A 20 8.87 -14.30 4.11
N ARG A 21 7.79 -14.48 3.33
CA ARG A 21 7.70 -15.56 2.35
C ARG A 21 8.65 -15.27 1.19
N PRO A 22 9.00 -16.26 0.35
CA PRO A 22 9.95 -16.05 -0.75
C PRO A 22 9.62 -14.86 -1.67
N MET A 23 8.36 -14.69 -2.05
CA MET A 23 7.96 -13.56 -2.90
C MET A 23 8.19 -12.23 -2.17
N GLN A 24 7.83 -12.18 -0.89
CA GLN A 24 8.01 -10.97 -0.08
C GLN A 24 9.49 -10.62 0.07
N SER A 25 10.33 -11.63 0.27
CA SER A 25 11.77 -11.44 0.38
C SER A 25 12.36 -10.90 -0.94
N ARG A 26 11.93 -11.44 -2.07
CA ARG A 26 12.39 -10.94 -3.37
C ARG A 26 11.99 -9.49 -3.60
N ALA A 27 10.76 -9.14 -3.25
CA ALA A 27 10.29 -7.76 -3.36
C ALA A 27 11.09 -6.84 -2.45
N TYR A 28 11.35 -7.29 -1.22
CA TYR A 28 12.10 -6.52 -0.25
C TYR A 28 13.55 -6.29 -0.70
N ASP A 29 14.16 -7.25 -1.37
CA ASP A 29 15.51 -7.10 -1.90
C ASP A 29 15.62 -5.92 -2.88
N LYS A 30 14.51 -5.52 -3.48
CA LYS A 30 14.45 -4.39 -4.42
C LYS A 30 13.91 -3.11 -3.79
N ARG A 31 13.87 -3.03 -2.47
CA ARG A 31 13.28 -1.89 -1.75
C ARG A 31 13.92 -0.55 -2.04
N GLY A 32 15.14 -0.55 -2.51
CA GLY A 32 15.84 0.69 -2.87
C GLY A 32 15.43 1.28 -4.22
N GLU A 33 14.69 0.53 -5.02
CA GLU A 33 14.25 1.02 -6.32
C GLU A 33 13.19 2.11 -6.17
N GLN A 34 13.27 3.14 -6.98
CA GLN A 34 12.27 4.21 -6.97
C GLN A 34 10.93 3.72 -7.47
N TYR A 35 10.93 2.86 -8.49
CA TYR A 35 9.71 2.29 -9.05
C TYR A 35 9.76 0.78 -8.93
N LEU A 36 8.74 0.22 -8.28
CA LEU A 36 8.66 -1.21 -8.04
C LEU A 36 7.25 -1.70 -8.37
N LEU A 37 7.17 -2.70 -9.24
CA LEU A 37 5.90 -3.34 -9.57
C LEU A 37 5.92 -4.77 -9.04
N ILE A 38 4.95 -5.10 -8.19
CA ILE A 38 4.80 -6.44 -7.64
C ILE A 38 3.57 -7.08 -8.27
N LYS A 39 3.79 -8.14 -9.04
CA LYS A 39 2.70 -8.93 -9.61
C LYS A 39 2.68 -10.26 -8.90
N SER A 40 1.55 -10.58 -8.30
CA SER A 40 1.40 -11.85 -7.61
C SER A 40 -0.07 -12.24 -7.56
N PRO A 41 -0.37 -13.55 -7.45
CA PRO A 41 -1.74 -14.01 -7.33
C PRO A 41 -2.43 -13.45 -6.08
N PRO A 42 -3.75 -13.39 -6.06
CA PRO A 42 -4.47 -13.07 -4.83
C PRO A 42 -4.05 -13.99 -3.68
N ALA A 43 -4.06 -13.47 -2.47
CA ALA A 43 -3.70 -14.21 -1.26
C ALA A 43 -2.24 -14.70 -1.21
N SER A 44 -1.36 -14.13 -2.04
CA SER A 44 0.06 -14.50 -2.05
C SER A 44 0.91 -13.74 -1.05
N GLY A 45 0.30 -12.82 -0.29
CA GLY A 45 1.03 -11.99 0.68
C GLY A 45 1.53 -10.68 0.12
N LYS A 46 0.94 -10.18 -0.97
CA LYS A 46 1.35 -8.93 -1.60
C LYS A 46 1.21 -7.73 -0.66
N SER A 47 0.15 -7.67 0.15
CA SER A 47 -0.03 -6.56 1.09
C SER A 47 1.14 -6.46 2.07
N ARG A 48 1.57 -7.58 2.63
CA ARG A 48 2.75 -7.59 3.51
C ARG A 48 4.02 -7.23 2.77
N ALA A 49 4.16 -7.66 1.52
CA ALA A 49 5.32 -7.27 0.72
C ALA A 49 5.41 -5.75 0.61
N LEU A 50 4.29 -5.09 0.35
CA LEU A 50 4.24 -3.63 0.30
C LEU A 50 4.56 -2.99 1.66
N MET A 51 4.07 -3.59 2.75
CA MET A 51 4.37 -3.10 4.11
C MET A 51 5.86 -3.13 4.40
N PHE A 52 6.53 -4.25 4.09
CA PHE A 52 7.96 -4.39 4.31
C PHE A 52 8.75 -3.32 3.54
N VAL A 53 8.41 -3.13 2.28
CA VAL A 53 9.09 -2.13 1.44
C VAL A 53 8.82 -0.73 1.95
N ALA A 54 7.57 -0.42 2.29
CA ALA A 54 7.20 0.91 2.79
C ALA A 54 7.90 1.25 4.10
N LEU A 55 7.96 0.29 5.02
CA LEU A 55 8.61 0.52 6.32
C LEU A 55 10.10 0.80 6.15
N ASP A 56 10.77 0.09 5.24
CA ASP A 56 12.18 0.37 4.98
C ASP A 56 12.37 1.76 4.38
N LYS A 57 11.51 2.14 3.44
CA LYS A 57 11.59 3.48 2.84
C LYS A 57 11.40 4.57 3.88
N LEU A 58 10.45 4.38 4.80
CA LEU A 58 10.20 5.34 5.87
C LEU A 58 11.36 5.42 6.85
N ALA A 59 11.95 4.29 7.21
CA ALA A 59 12.99 4.24 8.24
C ALA A 59 14.38 4.56 7.69
N ASN A 60 14.69 4.14 6.47
CA ASN A 60 16.07 4.12 5.97
C ASN A 60 16.31 4.90 4.69
N GLN A 61 15.27 5.34 4.01
CA GLN A 61 15.42 6.00 2.70
C GLN A 61 14.91 7.44 2.68
N GLY A 62 14.64 8.02 3.85
CA GLY A 62 14.25 9.43 3.95
C GLY A 62 12.86 9.76 3.46
N VAL A 63 12.04 8.77 3.18
CA VAL A 63 10.64 8.99 2.77
C VAL A 63 9.86 9.44 4.02
N LYS A 64 9.08 10.50 3.87
CA LYS A 64 8.39 11.12 4.99
C LYS A 64 7.14 10.36 5.41
N GLN A 65 6.34 9.95 4.45
CA GLN A 65 5.05 9.28 4.68
C GLN A 65 4.78 8.29 3.57
N ALA A 66 3.93 7.29 3.85
CA ALA A 66 3.50 6.31 2.86
C ALA A 66 1.99 6.39 2.69
N ILE A 67 1.53 6.40 1.44
CA ILE A 67 0.13 6.42 1.09
C ILE A 67 -0.16 5.14 0.30
N ILE A 68 -1.06 4.32 0.81
CA ILE A 68 -1.47 3.09 0.16
C ILE A 68 -2.82 3.31 -0.50
N CYS A 69 -2.89 3.13 -1.80
CA CYS A 69 -4.10 3.32 -2.59
C CYS A 69 -4.64 1.98 -3.03
N VAL A 70 -5.86 1.66 -2.62
CA VAL A 70 -6.51 0.39 -2.95
C VAL A 70 -7.68 0.64 -3.90
N PRO A 71 -8.03 -0.36 -4.76
CA PRO A 71 -9.09 -0.13 -5.75
C PRO A 71 -10.47 0.08 -5.14
N GLU A 72 -10.73 -0.53 -3.99
CA GLU A 72 -12.03 -0.37 -3.32
C GLU A 72 -11.87 -0.53 -1.81
N ARG A 73 -12.88 -0.05 -1.05
CA ARG A 73 -12.78 -0.01 0.39
C ARG A 73 -12.59 -1.38 1.05
N SER A 74 -13.14 -2.43 0.46
CA SER A 74 -13.03 -3.79 1.01
C SER A 74 -11.59 -4.28 1.05
N ILE A 75 -10.73 -3.79 0.15
CA ILE A 75 -9.33 -4.17 0.08
C ILE A 75 -8.52 -3.43 1.15
N GLY A 76 -9.02 -2.29 1.63
CA GLY A 76 -8.33 -1.51 2.66
C GLY A 76 -8.08 -2.30 3.93
N ALA A 77 -8.93 -3.28 4.24
CA ALA A 77 -8.76 -4.13 5.41
C ALA A 77 -7.45 -4.94 5.36
N SER A 78 -6.95 -5.24 4.16
CA SER A 78 -5.69 -5.96 3.98
C SER A 78 -4.48 -5.15 4.44
N PHE A 79 -4.64 -3.84 4.60
CA PHE A 79 -3.57 -2.94 5.03
C PHE A 79 -3.78 -2.40 6.44
N GLY A 80 -4.59 -3.07 7.23
CA GLY A 80 -4.69 -2.78 8.66
C GLY A 80 -3.40 -3.08 9.39
N SER A 81 -3.29 -2.64 10.64
CA SER A 81 -2.08 -2.81 11.44
C SER A 81 -1.67 -4.27 11.56
N GLU A 82 -0.37 -4.53 11.46
CA GLU A 82 0.21 -5.87 11.52
C GLU A 82 1.46 -5.88 12.39
N PRO A 83 1.57 -6.84 13.32
CA PRO A 83 2.71 -6.92 14.23
C PRO A 83 3.89 -7.64 13.58
N LEU A 84 4.50 -7.03 12.59
CA LEU A 84 5.57 -7.66 11.82
C LEU A 84 6.82 -7.95 12.65
N SER A 85 7.08 -7.16 13.69
CA SER A 85 8.24 -7.34 14.56
C SER A 85 8.16 -8.66 15.34
N LYS A 86 6.94 -9.16 15.57
CA LYS A 86 6.72 -10.44 16.22
C LYS A 86 7.34 -11.59 15.45
N TYR A 87 7.52 -11.44 14.16
CA TYR A 87 8.04 -12.46 13.26
C TYR A 87 9.46 -12.16 12.77
N GLY A 88 10.11 -11.15 13.32
CA GLY A 88 11.51 -10.87 13.06
C GLY A 88 11.81 -9.59 12.29
N PHE A 89 10.80 -8.85 11.86
CA PHE A 89 11.05 -7.57 11.16
C PHE A 89 11.41 -6.47 12.16
N PHE A 90 12.02 -5.40 11.69
CA PHE A 90 12.52 -4.34 12.59
C PHE A 90 11.44 -3.38 13.07
N ALA A 91 10.25 -3.41 12.50
CA ALA A 91 9.16 -2.50 12.86
C ALA A 91 7.81 -3.13 12.59
N ASP A 92 6.77 -2.58 13.21
CA ASP A 92 5.39 -2.98 12.95
C ASP A 92 4.76 -2.06 11.92
N TRP A 93 3.77 -2.60 11.20
CA TRP A 93 2.93 -1.80 10.32
C TRP A 93 1.76 -1.27 11.13
N GLU A 94 1.70 0.04 11.27
CA GLU A 94 0.68 0.67 12.11
C GLU A 94 -0.11 1.70 11.30
N VAL A 95 -1.43 1.55 11.29
CA VAL A 95 -2.34 2.48 10.66
C VAL A 95 -3.36 2.89 11.70
N ALA A 96 -3.33 4.16 12.10
CA ALA A 96 -4.33 4.67 13.02
C ALA A 96 -5.71 4.65 12.34
N PRO A 97 -6.79 4.37 13.09
CA PRO A 97 -8.12 4.28 12.49
C PRO A 97 -8.52 5.51 11.67
N GLN A 98 -8.16 6.70 12.13
CA GLN A 98 -8.50 7.94 11.42
C GLN A 98 -7.74 8.06 10.08
N TRP A 99 -6.65 7.34 9.91
CA TRP A 99 -5.87 7.38 8.68
C TRP A 99 -6.13 6.19 7.77
N ASN A 100 -7.10 5.35 8.09
CA ASN A 100 -7.61 4.36 7.15
C ASN A 100 -8.95 4.87 6.62
N LEU A 101 -8.91 5.60 5.53
CA LEU A 101 -10.09 6.24 4.95
C LEU A 101 -11.04 5.24 4.30
N CYS A 102 -10.63 3.99 4.19
CA CYS A 102 -11.49 2.91 3.69
C CYS A 102 -12.51 2.43 4.71
N ASN A 103 -12.35 2.78 5.98
CA ASN A 103 -13.25 2.36 7.04
C ASN A 103 -14.60 3.10 7.01
N THR A 104 -14.72 4.17 6.25
CA THR A 104 -15.94 4.95 6.15
C THR A 104 -16.93 4.24 5.23
N PRO A 105 -18.18 3.99 5.64
CA PRO A 105 -19.21 3.46 4.75
C PRO A 105 -19.36 4.33 3.52
N GLY A 106 -19.44 3.70 2.35
CA GLY A 106 -19.56 4.42 1.09
C GLY A 106 -18.27 5.04 0.57
N ALA A 107 -17.11 4.66 1.10
CA ALA A 107 -15.82 5.23 0.69
C ALA A 107 -15.53 5.05 -0.81
N ASP A 108 -16.21 4.13 -1.47
CA ASP A 108 -16.06 3.92 -2.93
C ASP A 108 -16.94 4.87 -3.74
N ASP A 109 -17.91 5.52 -3.11
CA ASP A 109 -18.78 6.49 -3.78
C ASP A 109 -17.95 7.73 -4.13
N PRO A 110 -18.04 8.24 -5.38
CA PRO A 110 -17.27 9.41 -5.78
C PRO A 110 -17.50 10.65 -4.91
N LYS A 111 -18.72 10.87 -4.41
CA LYS A 111 -18.99 12.01 -3.54
C LYS A 111 -18.28 11.86 -2.19
N VAL A 112 -18.31 10.66 -1.63
CA VAL A 112 -17.63 10.37 -0.36
C VAL A 112 -16.13 10.44 -0.56
N ALA A 113 -15.61 9.87 -1.65
CA ALA A 113 -14.18 9.92 -1.97
C ALA A 113 -13.70 11.38 -2.07
N LYS A 114 -14.46 12.23 -2.75
CA LYS A 114 -14.10 13.65 -2.90
C LYS A 114 -14.09 14.36 -1.54
N SER A 115 -15.04 14.02 -0.65
CA SER A 115 -15.11 14.63 0.68
C SER A 115 -13.89 14.27 1.55
N LYS A 116 -13.14 13.22 1.20
CA LYS A 116 -11.98 12.78 1.96
C LYS A 116 -10.70 13.53 1.61
N VAL A 117 -10.73 14.41 0.59
CA VAL A 117 -9.53 15.16 0.21
C VAL A 117 -8.99 15.97 1.38
N LYS A 118 -9.88 16.53 2.19
CA LYS A 118 -9.47 17.28 3.39
C LYS A 118 -8.68 16.37 4.34
N ALA A 119 -9.12 15.13 4.54
CA ALA A 119 -8.41 14.19 5.40
C ALA A 119 -7.04 13.87 4.85
N VAL A 120 -6.89 13.74 3.52
CA VAL A 120 -5.59 13.54 2.91
C VAL A 120 -4.67 14.73 3.18
N ALA A 121 -5.18 15.95 3.03
CA ALA A 121 -4.40 17.15 3.31
C ALA A 121 -3.96 17.22 4.77
N GLU A 122 -4.85 16.86 5.69
CA GLU A 122 -4.54 16.80 7.12
C GLU A 122 -3.46 15.76 7.42
N PHE A 123 -3.55 14.60 6.76
CA PHE A 123 -2.51 13.58 6.90
C PHE A 123 -1.14 14.10 6.46
N LEU A 124 -1.10 14.74 5.29
CA LEU A 124 0.16 15.26 4.75
C LEU A 124 0.81 16.29 5.67
N ALA A 125 0.00 17.04 6.42
CA ALA A 125 0.47 18.03 7.36
C ALA A 125 0.79 17.45 8.75
N SER A 126 0.49 16.18 8.99
CA SER A 126 0.66 15.53 10.29
C SER A 126 1.98 14.79 10.39
N ASP A 127 2.25 14.24 11.57
CA ASP A 127 3.41 13.38 11.82
C ASP A 127 3.08 11.90 11.58
N ALA A 128 1.86 11.57 11.19
CA ALA A 128 1.46 10.20 10.90
C ALA A 128 2.27 9.67 9.72
N LYS A 129 2.53 8.37 9.71
CA LYS A 129 3.42 7.76 8.72
C LYS A 129 2.69 7.05 7.60
N VAL A 130 1.49 6.54 7.85
CA VAL A 130 0.78 5.70 6.89
C VAL A 130 -0.66 6.16 6.72
N LEU A 131 -1.08 6.31 5.48
CA LEU A 131 -2.46 6.56 5.09
C LEU A 131 -2.92 5.46 4.15
N VAL A 132 -4.13 4.95 4.35
CA VAL A 132 -4.77 4.02 3.42
C VAL A 132 -6.03 4.68 2.87
N CYS A 133 -6.18 4.69 1.56
CA CYS A 133 -7.35 5.27 0.91
C CYS A 133 -7.67 4.52 -0.38
N THR A 134 -8.83 4.81 -0.96
CA THR A 134 -9.18 4.22 -2.26
C THR A 134 -8.47 4.98 -3.39
N HIS A 135 -8.39 4.33 -4.57
CA HIS A 135 -7.90 5.00 -5.78
C HIS A 135 -8.68 6.28 -6.06
N ALA A 136 -10.01 6.24 -5.86
CA ALA A 136 -10.86 7.40 -6.11
C ALA A 136 -10.49 8.58 -5.21
N THR A 137 -10.33 8.34 -3.92
CA THR A 137 -9.92 9.38 -2.98
C THR A 137 -8.56 9.96 -3.36
N PHE A 138 -7.60 9.10 -3.68
CA PHE A 138 -6.27 9.56 -4.04
C PHE A 138 -6.31 10.42 -5.30
N ARG A 139 -7.07 10.00 -6.31
CA ARG A 139 -7.17 10.76 -7.56
C ARG A 139 -7.72 12.16 -7.32
N PHE A 140 -8.80 12.29 -6.53
CA PHE A 140 -9.33 13.61 -6.19
C PHE A 140 -8.34 14.45 -5.41
N ALA A 141 -7.64 13.83 -4.45
CA ALA A 141 -6.64 14.54 -3.66
C ALA A 141 -5.47 15.01 -4.53
N PHE A 142 -5.01 14.16 -5.43
CA PHE A 142 -3.91 14.49 -6.33
C PHE A 142 -4.29 15.67 -7.24
N ASP A 143 -5.49 15.63 -7.81
CA ASP A 143 -5.97 16.69 -8.68
C ASP A 143 -6.13 18.01 -7.94
N GLU A 144 -6.61 17.96 -6.70
CA GLU A 144 -6.90 19.18 -5.94
C GLU A 144 -5.67 19.76 -5.25
N LEU A 145 -4.82 18.92 -4.69
CA LEU A 145 -3.66 19.35 -3.91
C LEU A 145 -2.42 19.56 -4.76
N GLY A 146 -2.35 18.94 -5.93
CA GLY A 146 -1.22 19.05 -6.85
C GLY A 146 -0.12 18.02 -6.53
N VAL A 147 0.70 17.73 -7.53
CA VAL A 147 1.74 16.71 -7.43
C VAL A 147 2.77 17.04 -6.35
N GLU A 148 3.07 18.31 -6.16
CA GLU A 148 4.10 18.74 -5.20
C GLU A 148 3.72 18.45 -3.76
N ALA A 149 2.42 18.36 -3.46
CA ALA A 149 1.95 18.02 -2.12
C ALA A 149 2.43 16.63 -1.68
N PHE A 150 2.75 15.77 -2.65
CA PHE A 150 3.16 14.39 -2.40
C PHE A 150 4.67 14.18 -2.51
N ASP A 151 5.44 15.25 -2.61
CA ASP A 151 6.89 15.15 -2.65
C ASP A 151 7.43 14.44 -1.43
N ASN A 152 8.43 13.59 -1.65
CA ASN A 152 9.09 12.82 -0.60
C ASN A 152 8.13 11.87 0.15
N ARG A 153 7.06 11.45 -0.50
CA ARG A 153 6.15 10.42 0.01
C ARG A 153 6.15 9.23 -0.91
N LEU A 154 6.01 8.06 -0.32
CA LEU A 154 5.75 6.85 -1.08
C LEU A 154 4.27 6.81 -1.43
N VAL A 155 3.96 6.58 -2.69
CA VAL A 155 2.60 6.28 -3.12
C VAL A 155 2.61 4.87 -3.68
N ALA A 156 1.91 3.96 -3.01
CA ALA A 156 1.80 2.58 -3.42
C ALA A 156 0.39 2.33 -3.94
N ILE A 157 0.30 1.94 -5.20
CA ILE A 157 -0.99 1.69 -5.86
C ILE A 157 -1.18 0.18 -5.91
N ASP A 158 -2.17 -0.29 -5.17
CA ASP A 158 -2.54 -1.70 -5.22
C ASP A 158 -3.53 -1.91 -6.34
N GLU A 159 -3.12 -2.69 -7.35
CA GLU A 159 -3.98 -3.06 -8.46
C GLU A 159 -4.53 -4.46 -8.23
N PHE A 160 -5.83 -4.55 -8.06
CA PHE A 160 -6.50 -5.82 -7.83
C PHE A 160 -6.92 -6.41 -9.17
N HIS A 161 -6.48 -7.64 -9.44
CA HIS A 161 -6.57 -8.21 -10.78
C HIS A 161 -7.97 -8.46 -11.31
N HIS A 162 -8.99 -8.57 -10.45
CA HIS A 162 -10.35 -8.73 -10.97
C HIS A 162 -10.78 -7.50 -11.79
N VAL A 163 -10.18 -6.34 -11.54
CA VAL A 163 -10.46 -5.13 -12.30
C VAL A 163 -9.88 -5.24 -13.70
N SER A 164 -8.77 -5.93 -13.87
CA SER A 164 -8.14 -6.06 -15.18
C SER A 164 -8.92 -6.95 -16.12
N ALA A 165 -9.78 -7.81 -15.60
CA ALA A 165 -10.67 -8.60 -16.46
C ALA A 165 -11.60 -7.69 -17.25
N ASP A 166 -12.03 -6.60 -16.65
CA ASP A 166 -12.85 -5.61 -17.35
C ASP A 166 -12.02 -4.82 -18.34
N ALA A 167 -10.76 -4.63 -18.06
CA ALA A 167 -9.87 -3.92 -18.95
C ALA A 167 -9.77 -4.63 -20.29
N GLY A 168 -9.84 -5.94 -20.30
CA GLY A 168 -9.80 -6.70 -21.54
C GLY A 168 -10.97 -6.43 -22.45
N ASN A 169 -12.00 -5.80 -21.97
CA ASN A 169 -13.21 -5.53 -22.74
C ASN A 169 -13.20 -4.16 -23.40
N ARG A 170 -12.14 -3.48 -23.31
CA ARG A 170 -12.05 -2.15 -23.90
C ARG A 170 -11.37 -2.19 -25.21
#